data_ec47f73954dcb3f96787fab94c4d729b
#
_entry.id   ec47f73954dcb3f96787fab94c4d729b
#
_cell.length_a   1.000
_cell.length_b   1.000
_cell.length_c   1.000
_cell.angle_alpha   90.00
_cell.angle_beta   90.00
_cell.angle_gamma   90.00
#
_symmetry.space_group_name_H-M   'P 1'
#
loop_
_entity.id
_entity.type
_entity.pdbx_description
1 polymer ?
#
loop_
_entity_poly.entity_id
_entity_poly.type
_entity_poly.pdbx_seq_one_letter_code
_entity_poly.pdbx_strand_id
1 'polypeptide(L)'
;MALEDRRRVTIRLAVLQYVIVVLFSVLAVSFWVLQVVQHAKFEEMAENNHQRTLALRAPRGIVFDRDGKVLVENRQSYSISIVREHTKDLDRTVRMLASIIGWDPSAVNDIVSRHRREPTYRPITIVQDASDAQVAAVMAHRLDFELPDVVIERVPTRRYPESMAAHLFGYVGEVNDTQVADDESLKSGDIVGQSGIEKIYNAMLMGQDGAKRVVVNSVGREIRTLDEDPPTEGKRLRLTVDYDLQ
;
A
#
# COMPACT_ATOMS: atom_id res chain seq x y z
N MET A 1 -62.48 -45.52 12.32
CA MET A 1 -61.04 -45.42 12.40
C MET A 1 -60.38 -44.80 11.15
N ALA A 2 -60.61 -45.26 9.97
CA ALA A 2 -59.93 -44.74 8.74
C ALA A 2 -60.28 -43.29 8.33
N LEU A 3 -61.44 -42.76 8.68
CA LEU A 3 -61.87 -41.38 8.39
C LEU A 3 -61.27 -40.34 9.36
N GLU A 4 -61.04 -40.68 10.62
CA GLU A 4 -60.38 -39.80 11.63
C GLU A 4 -58.88 -39.62 11.35
N ASP A 5 -58.21 -40.65 10.88
CA ASP A 5 -56.80 -40.57 10.52
C ASP A 5 -56.58 -39.67 9.29
N ARG A 6 -57.47 -39.74 8.31
CA ARG A 6 -57.39 -38.87 7.12
C ARG A 6 -57.60 -37.39 7.50
N ARG A 7 -58.47 -37.07 8.42
CA ARG A 7 -58.74 -35.70 8.87
C ARG A 7 -57.53 -35.13 9.66
N ARG A 8 -56.85 -35.95 10.47
CA ARG A 8 -55.63 -35.54 11.15
C ARG A 8 -54.45 -35.30 10.20
N VAL A 9 -54.34 -36.12 9.18
CA VAL A 9 -53.29 -35.98 8.14
C VAL A 9 -53.54 -34.68 7.32
N THR A 10 -54.78 -34.41 6.89
CA THR A 10 -55.11 -33.21 6.14
C THR A 10 -54.87 -31.91 6.94
N ILE A 11 -55.18 -31.92 8.25
CA ILE A 11 -54.87 -30.77 9.11
C ILE A 11 -53.35 -30.57 9.24
N ARG A 12 -52.57 -31.63 9.45
CA ARG A 12 -51.12 -31.52 9.51
C ARG A 12 -50.50 -31.01 8.22
N LEU A 13 -51.02 -31.49 7.09
CA LEU A 13 -50.55 -31.00 5.77
C LEU A 13 -50.95 -29.54 5.57
N ALA A 14 -52.16 -29.12 5.95
CA ALA A 14 -52.54 -27.71 5.88
C ALA A 14 -51.65 -26.82 6.77
N VAL A 15 -51.37 -27.23 7.99
CA VAL A 15 -50.45 -26.50 8.89
C VAL A 15 -49.07 -26.39 8.27
N LEU A 16 -48.53 -27.50 7.75
CA LEU A 16 -47.22 -27.50 7.07
C LEU A 16 -47.22 -26.55 5.85
N GLN A 17 -48.30 -26.55 5.06
CA GLN A 17 -48.40 -25.68 3.91
C GLN A 17 -48.44 -24.18 4.33
N TYR A 18 -49.19 -23.83 5.40
CA TYR A 18 -49.16 -22.48 5.92
C TYR A 18 -47.80 -22.05 6.44
N VAL A 19 -47.07 -22.93 7.16
CA VAL A 19 -45.73 -22.66 7.63
C VAL A 19 -44.79 -22.39 6.46
N ILE A 20 -44.87 -23.22 5.38
CA ILE A 20 -44.04 -23.02 4.20
C ILE A 20 -44.39 -21.68 3.52
N VAL A 21 -45.65 -21.35 3.36
CA VAL A 21 -46.08 -20.07 2.74
C VAL A 21 -45.60 -18.88 3.54
N VAL A 22 -45.70 -18.92 4.88
CA VAL A 22 -45.19 -17.86 5.75
C VAL A 22 -43.66 -17.72 5.62
N LEU A 23 -42.95 -18.82 5.60
CA LEU A 23 -41.49 -18.83 5.46
C LEU A 23 -41.05 -18.24 4.12
N PHE A 24 -41.69 -18.64 3.03
CA PHE A 24 -41.42 -18.08 1.71
C PHE A 24 -41.78 -16.60 1.61
N SER A 25 -42.89 -16.17 2.27
CA SER A 25 -43.29 -14.77 2.31
C SER A 25 -42.26 -13.90 3.03
N VAL A 26 -41.72 -14.39 4.18
CA VAL A 26 -40.65 -13.72 4.91
C VAL A 26 -39.38 -13.62 4.05
N LEU A 27 -39.00 -14.68 3.35
CA LEU A 27 -37.86 -14.67 2.42
C LEU A 27 -38.10 -13.69 1.27
N ALA A 28 -39.30 -13.69 0.65
CA ALA A 28 -39.62 -12.80 -0.45
C ALA A 28 -39.56 -11.30 -0.02
N VAL A 29 -40.10 -10.98 1.15
CA VAL A 29 -40.00 -9.62 1.73
C VAL A 29 -38.54 -9.26 2.03
N SER A 30 -37.77 -10.18 2.59
CA SER A 30 -36.34 -9.97 2.87
C SER A 30 -35.55 -9.70 1.58
N PHE A 31 -35.76 -10.49 0.54
CA PHE A 31 -35.13 -10.27 -0.77
C PHE A 31 -35.56 -8.93 -1.38
N TRP A 32 -36.84 -8.57 -1.29
CA TRP A 32 -37.31 -7.31 -1.80
C TRP A 32 -36.66 -6.11 -1.09
N VAL A 33 -36.52 -6.17 0.26
CA VAL A 33 -35.83 -5.14 1.03
C VAL A 33 -34.36 -5.05 0.62
N LEU A 34 -33.66 -6.17 0.50
CA LEU A 34 -32.23 -6.18 0.12
C LEU A 34 -32.01 -5.73 -1.32
N GLN A 35 -32.83 -6.18 -2.26
CA GLN A 35 -32.61 -5.94 -3.70
C GLN A 35 -33.22 -4.63 -4.21
N VAL A 36 -34.25 -4.10 -3.55
CA VAL A 36 -34.94 -2.88 -3.99
C VAL A 36 -34.66 -1.73 -3.05
N VAL A 37 -34.93 -1.89 -1.75
CA VAL A 37 -34.81 -0.79 -0.78
C VAL A 37 -33.35 -0.46 -0.47
N GLN A 38 -32.52 -1.48 -0.34
CA GLN A 38 -31.10 -1.34 0.01
C GLN A 38 -30.15 -1.44 -1.19
N HIS A 39 -30.67 -1.50 -2.42
CA HIS A 39 -29.86 -1.67 -3.63
C HIS A 39 -28.76 -0.61 -3.74
N ALA A 40 -29.10 0.66 -3.65
CA ALA A 40 -28.15 1.76 -3.76
C ALA A 40 -27.04 1.69 -2.71
N LYS A 41 -27.37 1.27 -1.48
CA LYS A 41 -26.38 1.11 -0.41
C LYS A 41 -25.40 -0.04 -0.71
N PHE A 42 -25.89 -1.18 -1.18
CA PHE A 42 -25.03 -2.31 -1.52
C PHE A 42 -24.23 -2.08 -2.79
N GLU A 43 -24.77 -1.36 -3.75
CA GLU A 43 -24.06 -0.91 -4.95
C GLU A 43 -22.90 0.03 -4.59
N GLU A 44 -23.15 1.04 -3.76
CA GLU A 44 -22.10 1.93 -3.23
C GLU A 44 -21.04 1.17 -2.43
N MET A 45 -21.44 0.24 -1.57
CA MET A 45 -20.50 -0.61 -0.82
C MET A 45 -19.68 -1.52 -1.75
N ALA A 46 -20.27 -2.05 -2.81
CA ALA A 46 -19.57 -2.86 -3.80
C ALA A 46 -18.59 -2.01 -4.61
N GLU A 47 -18.99 -0.81 -5.05
CA GLU A 47 -18.08 0.12 -5.73
C GLU A 47 -16.91 0.54 -4.85
N ASN A 48 -17.18 0.93 -3.60
CA ASN A 48 -16.14 1.31 -2.64
C ASN A 48 -15.19 0.15 -2.31
N ASN A 49 -15.68 -1.09 -2.32
CA ASN A 49 -14.83 -2.27 -2.09
C ASN A 49 -13.87 -2.58 -3.25
N HIS A 50 -14.17 -2.09 -4.45
CA HIS A 50 -13.32 -2.22 -5.63
C HIS A 50 -12.43 -0.99 -5.87
N GLN A 51 -12.63 0.10 -5.14
CA GLN A 51 -11.82 1.30 -5.28
C GLN A 51 -10.70 1.31 -4.24
N ARG A 52 -9.50 1.68 -4.68
CA ARG A 52 -8.34 1.87 -3.80
C ARG A 52 -7.67 3.19 -4.10
N THR A 53 -7.23 3.85 -3.03
CA THR A 53 -6.37 5.02 -3.13
C THR A 53 -4.92 4.59 -2.92
N LEU A 54 -4.12 4.77 -3.96
CA LEU A 54 -2.68 4.55 -3.93
C LEU A 54 -2.00 5.90 -3.70
N ALA A 55 -1.09 5.99 -2.73
CA ALA A 55 -0.30 7.19 -2.52
C ALA A 55 0.77 7.31 -3.61
N LEU A 56 0.84 8.48 -4.26
CA LEU A 56 1.90 8.86 -5.18
C LEU A 56 2.93 9.68 -4.40
N ARG A 57 4.10 9.13 -4.16
CA ARG A 57 5.12 9.78 -3.34
C ARG A 57 5.64 11.06 -4.00
N ALA A 58 5.65 12.15 -3.24
CA ALA A 58 6.19 13.41 -3.68
C ALA A 58 7.72 13.39 -3.73
N PRO A 59 8.33 13.98 -4.75
CA PRO A 59 9.76 14.26 -4.74
C PRO A 59 10.09 15.27 -3.66
N ARG A 60 11.17 15.04 -2.91
CA ARG A 60 11.65 16.00 -1.91
C ARG A 60 12.27 17.21 -2.58
N GLY A 61 12.23 18.37 -1.90
CA GLY A 61 12.85 19.59 -2.37
C GLY A 61 14.36 19.44 -2.58
N ILE A 62 14.89 20.07 -3.61
CA ILE A 62 16.31 20.07 -3.94
C ILE A 62 17.06 21.04 -3.04
N VAL A 63 18.28 20.66 -2.62
CA VAL A 63 19.17 21.51 -1.82
C VAL A 63 20.30 22.05 -2.69
N PHE A 64 20.50 23.37 -2.66
CA PHE A 64 21.50 24.07 -3.43
C PHE A 64 22.53 24.72 -2.50
N ASP A 65 23.73 24.93 -3.03
CA ASP A 65 24.72 25.81 -2.39
C ASP A 65 24.40 27.30 -2.59
N ARG A 66 25.30 28.18 -2.13
CA ARG A 66 25.15 29.63 -2.28
C ARG A 66 25.15 30.11 -3.73
N ASP A 67 25.80 29.40 -4.64
CA ASP A 67 25.94 29.75 -6.05
C ASP A 67 24.90 29.07 -6.95
N GLY A 68 24.01 28.25 -6.37
CA GLY A 68 22.95 27.54 -7.07
C GLY A 68 23.37 26.18 -7.61
N LYS A 69 24.52 25.65 -7.20
CA LYS A 69 24.97 24.31 -7.52
C LYS A 69 24.15 23.28 -6.71
N VAL A 70 23.72 22.22 -7.35
CA VAL A 70 22.93 21.17 -6.68
C VAL A 70 23.82 20.39 -5.71
N LEU A 71 23.41 20.36 -4.44
CA LEU A 71 24.06 19.60 -3.39
C LEU A 71 23.33 18.28 -3.13
N VAL A 72 22.02 18.33 -2.96
CA VAL A 72 21.21 17.13 -2.70
C VAL A 72 20.00 17.14 -3.65
N GLU A 73 19.82 16.06 -4.37
CA GLU A 73 18.77 15.91 -5.38
C GLU A 73 17.99 14.60 -5.23
N ASN A 74 16.95 14.43 -6.04
CA ASN A 74 16.25 13.17 -6.17
C ASN A 74 16.72 12.46 -7.45
N ARG A 75 16.99 11.16 -7.36
CA ARG A 75 17.17 10.30 -8.52
C ARG A 75 16.05 9.28 -8.59
N GLN A 76 15.71 8.86 -9.77
CA GLN A 76 14.80 7.74 -9.96
C GLN A 76 15.54 6.45 -9.60
N SER A 77 14.91 5.66 -8.76
CA SER A 77 15.39 4.35 -8.34
C SER A 77 14.25 3.33 -8.37
N TYR A 78 14.54 2.09 -8.10
CA TYR A 78 13.55 1.04 -7.99
C TYR A 78 13.41 0.58 -6.54
N SER A 79 12.18 0.42 -6.08
CA SER A 79 11.88 -0.29 -4.85
C SER A 79 11.32 -1.68 -5.15
N ILE A 80 11.67 -2.65 -4.31
CA ILE A 80 11.14 -4.01 -4.35
C ILE A 80 10.27 -4.19 -3.13
N SER A 81 8.99 -4.47 -3.34
CA SER A 81 7.97 -4.56 -2.29
C SER A 81 7.22 -5.88 -2.37
N ILE A 82 6.73 -6.38 -1.23
CA ILE A 82 5.85 -7.54 -1.14
C ILE A 82 4.42 -7.07 -0.87
N VAL A 83 3.45 -7.55 -1.65
CA VAL A 83 2.01 -7.32 -1.43
C VAL A 83 1.40 -8.57 -0.83
N ARG A 84 1.13 -8.56 0.48
CA ARG A 84 0.64 -9.73 1.23
C ARG A 84 -0.70 -10.28 0.74
N GLU A 85 -1.53 -9.43 0.15
CA GLU A 85 -2.82 -9.85 -0.40
C GLU A 85 -2.69 -10.83 -1.57
N HIS A 86 -1.59 -10.75 -2.32
CA HIS A 86 -1.34 -11.60 -3.48
C HIS A 86 -0.61 -12.90 -3.12
N THR A 87 -0.11 -13.02 -1.89
CA THR A 87 0.70 -14.18 -1.49
C THR A 87 -0.17 -15.32 -0.94
N LYS A 88 0.15 -16.54 -1.35
CA LYS A 88 -0.43 -17.76 -0.77
C LYS A 88 0.45 -18.35 0.34
N ASP A 89 1.75 -18.09 0.28
CA ASP A 89 2.76 -18.56 1.23
C ASP A 89 3.83 -17.46 1.40
N LEU A 90 3.63 -16.62 2.42
CA LEU A 90 4.49 -15.49 2.71
C LEU A 90 5.92 -15.93 3.07
N ASP A 91 6.05 -17.02 3.83
CA ASP A 91 7.37 -17.54 4.24
C ASP A 91 8.17 -18.04 3.05
N ARG A 92 7.52 -18.63 2.06
CA ARG A 92 8.17 -19.02 0.80
C ARG A 92 8.63 -17.78 0.05
N THR A 93 7.77 -16.77 -0.12
CA THR A 93 8.11 -15.52 -0.82
C THR A 93 9.29 -14.82 -0.16
N VAL A 94 9.29 -14.71 1.17
CA VAL A 94 10.39 -14.11 1.95
C VAL A 94 11.71 -14.84 1.69
N ARG A 95 11.73 -16.17 1.82
CA ARG A 95 12.96 -16.96 1.58
C ARG A 95 13.47 -16.82 0.15
N MET A 96 12.58 -16.86 -0.81
CA MET A 96 12.90 -16.79 -2.22
C MET A 96 13.43 -15.41 -2.60
N LEU A 97 12.73 -14.35 -2.19
CA LEU A 97 13.17 -12.98 -2.40
C LEU A 97 14.52 -12.72 -1.74
N ALA A 98 14.70 -13.13 -0.49
CA ALA A 98 15.96 -12.99 0.23
C ALA A 98 17.15 -13.64 -0.52
N SER A 99 16.94 -14.86 -1.04
CA SER A 99 17.93 -15.56 -1.85
C SER A 99 18.30 -14.80 -3.12
N ILE A 100 17.31 -14.20 -3.82
CA ILE A 100 17.52 -13.48 -5.07
C ILE A 100 18.26 -12.16 -4.84
N ILE A 101 17.90 -11.40 -3.78
CA ILE A 101 18.55 -10.13 -3.45
C ILE A 101 19.87 -10.30 -2.68
N GLY A 102 20.21 -11.51 -2.25
CA GLY A 102 21.41 -11.81 -1.48
C GLY A 102 21.35 -11.40 -0.02
N TRP A 103 20.15 -11.36 0.58
CA TRP A 103 19.93 -11.00 1.98
C TRP A 103 19.64 -12.23 2.84
N ASP A 104 19.80 -12.08 4.16
CA ASP A 104 19.36 -13.09 5.11
C ASP A 104 17.81 -13.11 5.17
N PRO A 105 17.17 -14.27 5.07
CA PRO A 105 15.70 -14.38 5.21
C PRO A 105 15.16 -13.83 6.52
N SER A 106 15.91 -13.87 7.61
CA SER A 106 15.54 -13.28 8.89
C SER A 106 15.38 -11.77 8.80
N ALA A 107 16.30 -11.08 8.11
CA ALA A 107 16.23 -9.63 7.92
C ALA A 107 15.00 -9.21 7.13
N VAL A 108 14.64 -9.95 6.07
CA VAL A 108 13.42 -9.70 5.30
C VAL A 108 12.17 -9.97 6.15
N ASN A 109 12.18 -11.05 6.93
CA ASN A 109 11.06 -11.39 7.81
C ASN A 109 10.85 -10.34 8.92
N ASP A 110 11.92 -9.76 9.45
CA ASP A 110 11.86 -8.68 10.45
C ASP A 110 11.18 -7.41 9.87
N ILE A 111 11.46 -7.07 8.62
CA ILE A 111 10.80 -5.97 7.92
C ILE A 111 9.31 -6.29 7.77
N VAL A 112 8.97 -7.46 7.27
CA VAL A 112 7.57 -7.88 7.08
C VAL A 112 6.80 -7.91 8.40
N SER A 113 7.43 -8.37 9.49
CA SER A 113 6.79 -8.48 10.82
C SER A 113 6.46 -7.13 11.43
N ARG A 114 7.31 -6.12 11.24
CA ARG A 114 7.06 -4.74 11.69
C ARG A 114 5.79 -4.15 11.06
N HIS A 115 5.53 -4.47 9.79
CA HIS A 115 4.37 -4.00 9.04
C HIS A 115 3.14 -4.92 9.13
N ARG A 116 3.13 -5.88 10.06
CA ARG A 116 2.06 -6.90 10.18
C ARG A 116 0.68 -6.31 10.46
N ARG A 117 0.60 -5.14 11.12
CA ARG A 117 -0.65 -4.46 11.46
C ARG A 117 -1.24 -3.64 10.31
N GLU A 118 -0.47 -3.40 9.26
CA GLU A 118 -0.94 -2.66 8.10
C GLU A 118 -1.91 -3.50 7.25
N PRO A 119 -2.78 -2.85 6.44
CA PRO A 119 -3.65 -3.55 5.51
C PRO A 119 -2.86 -4.45 4.54
N THR A 120 -3.38 -5.64 4.23
CA THR A 120 -2.68 -6.64 3.42
C THR A 120 -2.41 -6.21 1.98
N TYR A 121 -3.21 -5.30 1.45
CA TYR A 121 -3.04 -4.72 0.11
C TYR A 121 -1.91 -3.70 0.02
N ARG A 122 -1.45 -3.16 1.16
CA ARG A 122 -0.37 -2.18 1.18
C ARG A 122 0.96 -2.87 0.91
N PRO A 123 1.74 -2.41 -0.10
CA PRO A 123 3.06 -2.95 -0.36
C PRO A 123 4.01 -2.70 0.82
N ILE A 124 4.72 -3.74 1.23
CA ILE A 124 5.81 -3.63 2.22
C ILE A 124 7.10 -3.53 1.45
N THR A 125 7.77 -2.39 1.52
CA THR A 125 9.04 -2.15 0.85
C THR A 125 10.16 -2.92 1.55
N ILE A 126 10.80 -3.85 0.83
CA ILE A 126 11.94 -4.63 1.31
C ILE A 126 13.24 -3.94 0.94
N VAL A 127 13.37 -3.52 -0.33
CA VAL A 127 14.54 -2.79 -0.83
C VAL A 127 14.08 -1.45 -1.37
N GLN A 128 14.57 -0.34 -0.79
CA GLN A 128 14.18 1.03 -1.20
C GLN A 128 14.98 1.53 -2.41
N ASP A 129 16.19 1.06 -2.60
CA ASP A 129 17.12 1.47 -3.65
C ASP A 129 17.76 0.23 -4.26
N ALA A 130 16.97 -0.48 -5.07
CA ALA A 130 17.41 -1.73 -5.69
C ALA A 130 18.36 -1.45 -6.85
N SER A 131 19.46 -2.19 -6.92
CA SER A 131 20.35 -2.17 -8.07
C SER A 131 19.71 -2.78 -9.31
N ASP A 132 20.18 -2.39 -10.49
CA ASP A 132 19.69 -2.94 -11.76
C ASP A 132 19.83 -4.47 -11.80
N ALA A 133 20.87 -5.04 -11.20
CA ALA A 133 21.07 -6.48 -11.09
C ALA A 133 19.97 -7.16 -10.23
N GLN A 134 19.62 -6.55 -9.09
CA GLN A 134 18.53 -7.06 -8.24
C GLN A 134 17.18 -6.95 -8.92
N VAL A 135 16.92 -5.82 -9.59
CA VAL A 135 15.70 -5.62 -10.37
C VAL A 135 15.57 -6.67 -11.47
N ALA A 136 16.63 -6.89 -12.26
CA ALA A 136 16.65 -7.88 -13.34
C ALA A 136 16.44 -9.31 -12.81
N ALA A 137 17.09 -9.68 -11.70
CA ALA A 137 16.93 -10.97 -11.08
C ALA A 137 15.49 -11.22 -10.59
N VAL A 138 14.89 -10.23 -9.88
CA VAL A 138 13.50 -10.35 -9.42
C VAL A 138 12.52 -10.38 -10.60
N MET A 139 12.75 -9.58 -11.66
CA MET A 139 11.91 -9.60 -12.86
C MET A 139 11.93 -10.96 -13.55
N ALA A 140 13.09 -11.62 -13.66
CA ALA A 140 13.20 -12.95 -14.25
C ALA A 140 12.31 -13.95 -13.51
N HIS A 141 12.41 -14.03 -12.18
CA HIS A 141 11.58 -14.93 -11.36
C HIS A 141 10.10 -14.58 -11.36
N ARG A 142 9.74 -13.30 -11.55
CA ARG A 142 8.33 -12.90 -11.73
C ARG A 142 7.73 -13.41 -13.02
N LEU A 143 8.48 -13.43 -14.11
CA LEU A 143 8.03 -13.96 -15.40
C LEU A 143 7.72 -15.45 -15.32
N ASP A 144 8.46 -16.19 -14.50
CA ASP A 144 8.23 -17.64 -14.26
C ASP A 144 7.08 -17.89 -13.25
N PHE A 145 6.33 -16.87 -12.84
CA PHE A 145 5.25 -16.94 -11.85
C PHE A 145 5.66 -17.44 -10.46
N GLU A 146 6.93 -17.41 -10.15
CA GLU A 146 7.45 -17.85 -8.86
C GLU A 146 7.21 -16.82 -7.73
N LEU A 147 7.17 -15.51 -8.09
CA LEU A 147 6.96 -14.38 -7.18
C LEU A 147 5.83 -13.45 -7.66
N PRO A 148 4.56 -13.91 -7.68
CA PRO A 148 3.44 -13.10 -8.17
C PRO A 148 3.08 -11.93 -7.24
N ASP A 149 3.53 -11.99 -5.99
CA ASP A 149 3.28 -11.08 -4.88
C ASP A 149 4.37 -10.02 -4.69
N VAL A 150 5.47 -10.08 -5.48
CA VAL A 150 6.53 -9.08 -5.46
C VAL A 150 6.27 -8.03 -6.53
N VAL A 151 6.30 -6.76 -6.13
CA VAL A 151 6.09 -5.60 -7.00
C VAL A 151 7.36 -4.76 -7.05
N ILE A 152 7.70 -4.30 -8.25
CA ILE A 152 8.83 -3.39 -8.49
C ILE A 152 8.23 -2.06 -8.93
N GLU A 153 8.53 -1.00 -8.19
CA GLU A 153 8.03 0.34 -8.45
C GLU A 153 9.20 1.32 -8.63
N ARG A 154 9.00 2.32 -9.48
CA ARG A 154 9.93 3.46 -9.58
C ARG A 154 9.60 4.45 -8.48
N VAL A 155 10.59 4.78 -7.67
CA VAL A 155 10.44 5.73 -6.57
C VAL A 155 11.54 6.79 -6.61
N PRO A 156 11.23 8.03 -6.26
CA PRO A 156 12.26 9.06 -6.09
C PRO A 156 13.09 8.72 -4.85
N THR A 157 14.40 8.52 -5.02
CA THR A 157 15.35 8.24 -3.95
C THR A 157 16.30 9.41 -3.79
N ARG A 158 16.69 9.73 -2.55
CA ARG A 158 17.58 10.85 -2.24
C ARG A 158 19.01 10.54 -2.66
N ARG A 159 19.65 11.46 -3.37
CA ARG A 159 21.05 11.39 -3.75
C ARG A 159 21.84 12.48 -3.04
N TYR A 160 22.87 12.08 -2.32
CA TYR A 160 23.79 12.96 -1.61
C TYR A 160 25.11 13.04 -2.34
N PRO A 161 25.91 14.11 -2.16
CA PRO A 161 27.29 14.18 -2.66
C PRO A 161 28.14 13.07 -2.03
N GLU A 162 28.98 12.41 -2.80
CA GLU A 162 29.70 11.19 -2.37
C GLU A 162 30.77 11.44 -1.31
N SER A 163 31.29 12.67 -1.17
CA SER A 163 32.45 12.97 -0.31
C SER A 163 32.26 14.14 0.64
N MET A 164 31.05 14.70 0.74
CA MET A 164 30.89 16.02 1.36
C MET A 164 29.90 16.04 2.52
N ALA A 165 30.34 16.54 3.67
CA ALA A 165 29.52 17.05 4.78
C ALA A 165 28.30 16.16 5.13
N ALA A 166 28.46 14.83 5.18
CA ALA A 166 27.37 13.89 5.52
C ALA A 166 26.68 14.24 6.84
N HIS A 167 27.42 14.81 7.79
CA HIS A 167 26.88 15.29 9.08
C HIS A 167 25.98 16.50 8.92
N LEU A 168 26.27 17.38 7.94
CA LEU A 168 25.47 18.58 7.66
C LEU A 168 24.17 18.20 6.99
N PHE A 169 24.23 17.45 5.90
CA PHE A 169 23.03 17.07 5.15
C PHE A 169 22.17 16.09 5.92
N GLY A 170 22.79 15.14 6.62
CA GLY A 170 22.08 14.04 7.25
C GLY A 170 21.62 13.01 6.23
N TYR A 171 20.56 12.31 6.57
CA TYR A 171 19.96 11.28 5.71
C TYR A 171 18.45 11.19 5.93
N VAL A 172 17.77 10.58 4.98
CA VAL A 172 16.35 10.26 5.07
C VAL A 172 16.18 8.77 5.38
N GLY A 173 15.09 8.43 6.05
CA GLY A 173 14.74 7.06 6.38
C GLY A 173 13.26 6.94 6.66
N GLU A 174 12.78 5.72 6.76
CA GLU A 174 11.41 5.46 7.12
C GLU A 174 11.10 5.98 8.54
N VAL A 175 9.91 6.54 8.69
CA VAL A 175 9.38 7.03 9.97
C VAL A 175 9.29 5.87 10.97
N ASN A 176 9.67 6.13 12.21
CA ASN A 176 9.51 5.16 13.30
C ASN A 176 8.23 5.40 14.10
N ASP A 177 7.83 4.40 14.93
CA ASP A 177 6.59 4.46 15.71
C ASP A 177 6.53 5.67 16.65
N THR A 178 7.67 6.14 17.17
CA THR A 178 7.71 7.32 18.05
C THR A 178 7.48 8.61 17.26
N GLN A 179 8.03 8.72 16.07
CA GLN A 179 7.81 9.89 15.19
C GLN A 179 6.35 9.96 14.71
N VAL A 180 5.72 8.81 14.44
CA VAL A 180 4.28 8.76 14.08
C VAL A 180 3.41 9.17 15.28
N ALA A 181 3.81 8.81 16.52
CA ALA A 181 3.08 9.20 17.72
C ALA A 181 3.22 10.71 18.04
N ASP A 182 4.36 11.31 17.69
CA ASP A 182 4.65 12.71 17.94
C ASP A 182 4.04 13.66 16.88
N ASP A 183 3.80 13.17 15.66
CA ASP A 183 3.27 13.95 14.54
C ASP A 183 2.18 13.17 13.78
N GLU A 184 0.92 13.54 14.02
CA GLU A 184 -0.27 12.92 13.39
C GLU A 184 -0.32 13.07 11.86
N SER A 185 0.48 13.96 11.28
CA SER A 185 0.57 14.15 9.83
C SER A 185 1.38 13.03 9.15
N LEU A 186 2.24 12.34 9.90
CA LEU A 186 3.09 11.26 9.42
C LEU A 186 2.38 9.91 9.48
N LYS A 187 2.64 9.09 8.48
CA LYS A 187 2.09 7.73 8.37
C LYS A 187 3.21 6.71 8.29
N SER A 188 2.98 5.52 8.81
CA SER A 188 3.90 4.40 8.62
C SER A 188 4.26 4.24 7.14
N GLY A 189 5.56 4.06 6.85
CA GLY A 189 6.10 4.01 5.49
C GLY A 189 6.47 5.35 4.88
N ASP A 190 6.22 6.49 5.55
CA ASP A 190 6.69 7.79 5.07
C ASP A 190 8.20 7.91 5.23
N ILE A 191 8.83 8.63 4.29
CA ILE A 191 10.27 8.89 4.31
C ILE A 191 10.52 10.29 4.86
N VAL A 192 11.15 10.35 6.03
CA VAL A 192 11.43 11.59 6.74
C VAL A 192 12.92 11.82 6.96
N GLY A 193 13.33 13.06 7.20
CA GLY A 193 14.70 13.38 7.57
C GLY A 193 15.03 12.86 8.98
N GLN A 194 16.06 12.03 9.08
CA GLN A 194 16.49 11.42 10.35
C GLN A 194 17.56 12.25 11.08
N SER A 195 18.39 12.98 10.34
CA SER A 195 19.45 13.83 10.91
C SER A 195 19.76 15.05 10.02
N GLY A 196 20.57 15.95 10.51
CA GLY A 196 21.10 17.12 9.79
C GLY A 196 20.03 18.04 9.22
N ILE A 197 20.32 18.66 8.09
CA ILE A 197 19.41 19.57 7.36
C ILE A 197 18.13 18.86 6.97
N GLU A 198 18.22 17.60 6.56
CA GLU A 198 17.04 16.80 6.19
C GLU A 198 16.03 16.71 7.34
N LYS A 199 16.49 16.59 8.58
CA LYS A 199 15.62 16.57 9.76
C LYS A 199 15.09 17.94 10.12
N ILE A 200 15.98 18.95 10.18
CA ILE A 200 15.61 20.32 10.62
C ILE A 200 14.59 20.95 9.67
N TYR A 201 14.77 20.75 8.36
CA TYR A 201 13.89 21.30 7.33
C TYR A 201 12.94 20.25 6.74
N ASN A 202 12.67 19.15 7.46
CA ASN A 202 11.84 18.07 6.96
C ASN A 202 10.48 18.56 6.43
N ALA A 203 9.77 19.38 7.19
CA ALA A 203 8.46 19.92 6.81
C ALA A 203 8.49 20.79 5.53
N MET A 204 9.63 21.40 5.21
CA MET A 204 9.80 22.17 3.97
C MET A 204 10.23 21.31 2.79
N LEU A 205 11.15 20.37 3.03
CA LEU A 205 11.72 19.52 2.02
C LEU A 205 10.78 18.37 1.63
N MET A 206 9.99 17.86 2.56
CA MET A 206 8.97 16.86 2.31
C MET A 206 7.85 17.50 1.49
N GLY A 207 7.61 16.98 0.27
CA GLY A 207 6.51 17.44 -0.58
C GLY A 207 5.15 17.00 -0.02
N GLN A 208 4.12 17.23 -0.80
CA GLN A 208 2.79 16.69 -0.51
C GLN A 208 2.52 15.52 -1.45
N ASP A 209 2.29 14.35 -0.88
CA ASP A 209 1.98 13.16 -1.64
C ASP A 209 0.68 13.34 -2.41
N GLY A 210 0.68 12.87 -3.64
CA GLY A 210 -0.51 12.77 -4.45
C GLY A 210 -1.30 11.50 -4.14
N ALA A 211 -2.43 11.37 -4.80
CA ALA A 211 -3.32 10.23 -4.65
C ALA A 211 -3.81 9.73 -6.02
N LYS A 212 -3.71 8.45 -6.27
CA LYS A 212 -4.28 7.79 -7.44
C LYS A 212 -5.41 6.88 -7.00
N ARG A 213 -6.64 7.19 -7.43
CA ARG A 213 -7.79 6.32 -7.19
C ARG A 213 -7.93 5.32 -8.33
N VAL A 214 -7.92 4.04 -8.00
CA VAL A 214 -7.98 2.95 -8.96
C VAL A 214 -9.11 1.99 -8.65
N VAL A 215 -9.67 1.39 -9.69
CA VAL A 215 -10.57 0.23 -9.55
C VAL A 215 -9.70 -1.02 -9.65
N VAL A 216 -9.85 -1.90 -8.68
CA VAL A 216 -9.15 -3.18 -8.65
C VAL A 216 -10.12 -4.34 -8.87
N ASN A 217 -9.62 -5.46 -9.42
CA ASN A 217 -10.38 -6.70 -9.52
C ASN A 217 -10.36 -7.46 -8.17
N SER A 218 -11.03 -8.62 -8.14
CA SER A 218 -11.08 -9.51 -6.97
C SER A 218 -9.71 -10.02 -6.49
N VAL A 219 -8.66 -9.86 -7.29
CA VAL A 219 -7.28 -10.26 -7.00
C VAL A 219 -6.42 -9.03 -6.65
N GLY A 220 -7.01 -7.84 -6.50
CA GLY A 220 -6.31 -6.60 -6.16
C GLY A 220 -5.51 -5.96 -7.30
N ARG A 221 -5.64 -6.43 -8.55
CA ARG A 221 -4.96 -5.82 -9.69
C ARG A 221 -5.73 -4.62 -10.22
N GLU A 222 -5.02 -3.54 -10.51
CA GLU A 222 -5.58 -2.35 -11.15
C GLU A 222 -6.20 -2.69 -12.50
N ILE A 223 -7.49 -2.32 -12.68
CA ILE A 223 -8.24 -2.44 -13.93
C ILE A 223 -8.28 -1.09 -14.62
N ARG A 224 -8.56 -0.03 -13.85
CA ARG A 224 -8.79 1.31 -14.38
C ARG A 224 -8.44 2.37 -13.33
N THR A 225 -7.80 3.45 -13.77
CA THR A 225 -7.65 4.67 -12.98
C THR A 225 -8.94 5.49 -13.06
N LEU A 226 -9.43 5.94 -11.91
CA LEU A 226 -10.60 6.82 -11.80
C LEU A 226 -10.19 8.28 -11.80
N ASP A 227 -9.18 8.59 -10.97
CA ASP A 227 -8.74 9.94 -10.73
C ASP A 227 -7.28 9.92 -10.25
N GLU A 228 -6.52 10.96 -10.58
CA GLU A 228 -5.14 11.11 -10.17
C GLU A 228 -4.86 12.55 -9.75
N ASP A 229 -4.54 12.72 -8.48
CA ASP A 229 -4.07 13.97 -7.91
C ASP A 229 -2.53 13.91 -7.87
N PRO A 230 -1.84 14.73 -8.69
CA PRO A 230 -0.38 14.64 -8.81
C PRO A 230 0.31 15.11 -7.52
N PRO A 231 1.45 14.50 -7.15
CA PRO A 231 2.22 14.92 -6.00
C PRO A 231 2.85 16.30 -6.22
N THR A 232 2.95 17.09 -5.15
CA THR A 232 3.62 18.38 -5.18
C THR A 232 5.02 18.27 -4.60
N GLU A 233 6.04 18.69 -5.37
CA GLU A 233 7.46 18.70 -4.95
C GLU A 233 7.65 19.55 -3.68
N GLY A 234 8.54 19.10 -2.79
CA GLY A 234 8.98 19.87 -1.63
C GLY A 234 9.68 21.19 -2.02
N LYS A 235 9.72 22.14 -1.09
CA LYS A 235 10.36 23.44 -1.32
C LYS A 235 11.86 23.28 -1.51
N ARG A 236 12.43 24.09 -2.41
CA ARG A 236 13.87 24.17 -2.65
C ARG A 236 14.54 24.91 -1.51
N LEU A 237 15.70 24.42 -1.06
CA LEU A 237 16.49 25.02 0.00
C LEU A 237 17.83 25.49 -0.57
N ARG A 238 18.20 26.74 -0.29
CA ARG A 238 19.51 27.30 -0.66
C ARG A 238 20.33 27.55 0.60
N LEU A 239 21.50 26.93 0.66
CA LEU A 239 22.43 27.06 1.77
C LEU A 239 23.43 28.18 1.50
N THR A 240 24.08 28.64 2.56
CA THR A 240 25.19 29.61 2.50
C THR A 240 26.55 28.93 2.29
N VAL A 241 26.57 27.61 2.23
CA VAL A 241 27.76 26.79 2.02
C VAL A 241 28.22 26.92 0.56
N ASP A 242 29.53 26.91 0.36
CA ASP A 242 30.16 26.89 -0.95
C ASP A 242 30.71 25.49 -1.23
N TYR A 243 30.29 24.90 -2.32
CA TYR A 243 30.69 23.55 -2.71
C TYR A 243 32.18 23.45 -3.09
N ASP A 244 32.75 24.51 -3.64
CA ASP A 244 34.11 24.52 -4.18
C ASP A 244 35.19 24.89 -3.13
N LEU A 245 34.79 25.27 -1.93
CA LEU A 245 35.71 25.61 -0.80
C LEU A 245 36.07 24.40 0.08
N GLN A 246 35.84 23.20 -0.38
CA GLN A 246 36.13 21.99 0.36
C GLN A 246 37.43 21.32 -0.07
#